data_ddec7c44ae3282c148186a4abf44ac2d
#
_entry.id   ddec7c44ae3282c148186a4abf44ac2d
#
_cell.length_a   1.000
_cell.length_b   1.000
_cell.length_c   1.000
_cell.angle_alpha   90.00
_cell.angle_beta   90.00
_cell.angle_gamma   90.00
#
_symmetry.space_group_name_H-M   'P 1'
#
loop_
_entity.id
_entity.type
_entity.pdbx_description
1 polymer ?
#
loop_
_entity_poly.entity_id
_entity_poly.type
_entity_poly.pdbx_seq_one_letter_code
_entity_poly.pdbx_strand_id
1 'polypeptide(L)'
;MRHLYWSRCLREYWDNEEDEKMSIRIGILGYGNLGRGVECAVRQNPDMELVAVFTRRDPKDVKPLTETAAVCPVSEAEAWKDRIDVLILCGGSATDLPVQTPEYAKLFHVVDSFDTHARIPEHFAAVDASARAAKKVAAISVGWDPGMFSLNRMYADA
;
A
#
# COMPACT_ATOMS: atom_id res chain seq x y z
N MET A 1 -22.23 -14.17 42.25
CA MET A 1 -23.02 -14.16 41.01
C MET A 1 -23.09 -12.80 40.27
N ARG A 2 -22.04 -11.94 40.34
CA ARG A 2 -22.03 -10.61 39.67
C ARG A 2 -20.98 -10.46 38.56
N HIS A 3 -20.09 -11.45 38.37
CA HIS A 3 -19.02 -11.38 37.35
C HIS A 3 -19.39 -11.89 35.95
N LEU A 4 -20.53 -12.55 35.77
CA LEU A 4 -20.95 -13.12 34.47
C LEU A 4 -21.76 -12.13 33.60
N TYR A 5 -22.27 -11.04 34.14
CA TYR A 5 -23.09 -10.08 33.39
C TYR A 5 -22.26 -9.12 32.53
N TRP A 6 -21.05 -8.75 32.98
CA TRP A 6 -20.20 -7.82 32.25
C TRP A 6 -19.56 -8.42 30.98
N SER A 7 -19.24 -9.70 31.02
CA SER A 7 -18.65 -10.38 29.85
C SER A 7 -19.64 -10.61 28.70
N ARG A 8 -20.93 -10.72 29.04
CA ARG A 8 -21.99 -10.91 28.05
C ARG A 8 -22.38 -9.59 27.38
N CYS A 9 -22.49 -8.51 28.13
CA CYS A 9 -22.82 -7.18 27.62
C CYS A 9 -21.71 -6.63 26.71
N LEU A 10 -20.43 -6.86 27.05
CA LEU A 10 -19.32 -6.47 26.18
C LEU A 10 -19.26 -7.30 24.90
N ARG A 11 -19.59 -8.59 24.96
CA ARG A 11 -19.63 -9.46 23.77
C ARG A 11 -20.79 -9.07 22.84
N GLU A 12 -21.98 -8.81 23.39
CA GLU A 12 -23.13 -8.36 22.62
C GLU A 12 -22.94 -6.95 22.03
N TYR A 13 -22.11 -6.09 22.66
CA TYR A 13 -21.74 -4.78 22.15
C TYR A 13 -20.78 -4.89 20.95
N TRP A 14 -19.82 -5.84 20.97
CA TRP A 14 -18.90 -6.08 19.86
C TRP A 14 -19.49 -6.94 18.73
N ASP A 15 -20.49 -7.78 19.02
CA ASP A 15 -21.16 -8.62 18.02
C ASP A 15 -22.33 -7.89 17.29
N ASN A 16 -22.74 -6.69 17.75
CA ASN A 16 -23.83 -5.92 17.13
C ASN A 16 -23.35 -4.78 16.21
N GLU A 17 -22.05 -4.59 16.03
CA GLU A 17 -21.55 -3.87 14.89
C GLU A 17 -21.42 -4.87 13.73
N GLU A 18 -22.48 -5.08 12.95
CA GLU A 18 -22.33 -5.27 11.51
C GLU A 18 -21.69 -3.96 10.98
N ASP A 19 -20.43 -3.72 11.37
CA ASP A 19 -19.55 -2.85 10.63
C ASP A 19 -19.60 -3.39 9.19
N GLU A 20 -20.20 -2.66 8.28
CA GLU A 20 -19.88 -2.79 6.86
C GLU A 20 -18.36 -2.81 6.82
N LYS A 21 -17.79 -3.99 6.64
CA LYS A 21 -16.36 -4.23 6.70
C LYS A 21 -15.75 -3.40 5.59
N MET A 22 -15.40 -2.14 5.91
CA MET A 22 -14.80 -1.21 4.96
C MET A 22 -13.45 -1.78 4.59
N SER A 23 -13.41 -2.49 3.47
CA SER A 23 -12.19 -3.01 2.91
C SER A 23 -11.38 -1.87 2.33
N ILE A 24 -10.09 -1.82 2.65
CA ILE A 24 -9.15 -0.85 2.07
C ILE A 24 -8.87 -1.27 0.62
N ARG A 25 -9.27 -0.44 -0.32
CA ARG A 25 -9.09 -0.70 -1.75
C ARG A 25 -7.65 -0.40 -2.17
N ILE A 26 -6.92 -1.45 -2.54
CA ILE A 26 -5.50 -1.41 -2.90
C ILE A 26 -5.35 -1.42 -4.42
N GLY A 27 -4.51 -0.51 -4.93
CA GLY A 27 -3.94 -0.58 -6.26
C GLY A 27 -2.46 -0.95 -6.22
N ILE A 28 -1.97 -1.70 -7.18
CA ILE A 28 -0.55 -2.02 -7.34
C ILE A 28 -0.04 -1.40 -8.64
N LEU A 29 0.98 -0.55 -8.58
CA LEU A 29 1.66 0.00 -9.73
C LEU A 29 3.01 -0.70 -9.94
N GLY A 30 3.07 -1.53 -11.00
CA GLY A 30 4.21 -2.39 -11.28
C GLY A 30 4.01 -3.82 -10.77
N TYR A 31 3.82 -4.76 -11.71
CA TYR A 31 3.54 -6.16 -11.38
C TYR A 31 4.73 -7.06 -11.75
N GLY A 32 5.86 -6.80 -11.08
CA GLY A 32 7.06 -7.64 -11.05
C GLY A 32 7.04 -8.58 -9.84
N ASN A 33 8.23 -9.01 -9.38
CA ASN A 33 8.35 -9.87 -8.19
C ASN A 33 7.78 -9.19 -6.94
N LEU A 34 8.08 -7.89 -6.75
CA LEU A 34 7.58 -7.14 -5.62
C LEU A 34 6.04 -7.01 -5.67
N GLY A 35 5.47 -6.61 -6.82
CA GLY A 35 4.03 -6.48 -6.97
C GLY A 35 3.27 -7.78 -6.72
N ARG A 36 3.83 -8.93 -7.14
CA ARG A 36 3.27 -10.25 -6.83
C ARG A 36 3.34 -10.56 -5.32
N GLY A 37 4.45 -10.19 -4.67
CA GLY A 37 4.59 -10.35 -3.22
C GLY A 37 3.57 -9.50 -2.45
N VAL A 38 3.35 -8.26 -2.89
CA VAL A 38 2.33 -7.36 -2.33
C VAL A 38 0.93 -7.94 -2.50
N GLU A 39 0.59 -8.46 -3.67
CA GLU A 39 -0.69 -9.14 -3.88
C GLU A 39 -0.89 -10.31 -2.92
N CYS A 40 0.15 -11.16 -2.75
CA CYS A 40 0.08 -12.27 -1.79
C CYS A 40 -0.18 -11.78 -0.36
N ALA A 41 0.41 -10.66 0.04
CA ALA A 41 0.19 -10.07 1.35
C ALA A 41 -1.23 -9.50 1.49
N VAL A 42 -1.72 -8.76 0.49
CA VAL A 42 -3.09 -8.22 0.47
C VAL A 42 -4.12 -9.34 0.61
N ARG A 43 -3.96 -10.44 -0.11
CA ARG A 43 -4.88 -11.60 -0.04
C ARG A 43 -4.94 -12.28 1.33
N GLN A 44 -3.95 -12.09 2.19
CA GLN A 44 -3.93 -12.65 3.55
C GLN A 44 -4.59 -11.71 4.57
N ASN A 45 -4.87 -10.48 4.20
CA ASN A 45 -5.47 -9.48 5.08
C ASN A 45 -6.94 -9.27 4.70
N PRO A 46 -7.87 -9.69 5.56
CA PRO A 46 -9.31 -9.70 5.25
C PRO A 46 -9.95 -8.31 5.20
N ASP A 47 -9.23 -7.27 5.61
CA ASP A 47 -9.60 -5.86 5.57
C ASP A 47 -9.02 -5.12 4.35
N MET A 48 -8.39 -5.86 3.43
CA MET A 48 -7.80 -5.31 2.20
C MET A 48 -8.38 -6.00 0.97
N GLU A 49 -8.56 -5.24 -0.10
CA GLU A 49 -9.01 -5.74 -1.39
C GLU A 49 -8.11 -5.21 -2.51
N LEU A 50 -7.54 -6.11 -3.33
CA LEU A 50 -6.85 -5.72 -4.54
C LEU A 50 -7.86 -5.41 -5.64
N VAL A 51 -8.00 -4.14 -6.02
CA VAL A 51 -8.95 -3.69 -7.03
C VAL A 51 -8.33 -3.48 -8.41
N ALA A 52 -7.05 -3.11 -8.47
CA ALA A 52 -6.38 -2.89 -9.75
C ALA A 52 -4.86 -3.14 -9.69
N VAL A 53 -4.34 -3.57 -10.84
CA VAL A 53 -2.90 -3.69 -11.13
C VAL A 53 -2.58 -2.85 -12.36
N PHE A 54 -1.62 -1.94 -12.23
CA PHE A 54 -1.16 -1.09 -13.33
C PHE A 54 0.20 -1.58 -13.85
N THR A 55 0.30 -1.72 -15.17
CA THR A 55 1.47 -2.29 -15.82
C THR A 55 1.92 -1.49 -17.03
N ARG A 56 3.24 -1.50 -17.32
CA ARG A 56 3.82 -1.00 -18.57
C ARG A 56 3.83 -2.04 -19.68
N ARG A 57 3.64 -3.31 -19.30
CA ARG A 57 3.49 -4.42 -20.28
C ARG A 57 2.08 -4.43 -20.84
N ASP A 58 1.84 -5.20 -21.91
CA ASP A 58 0.46 -5.43 -22.35
C ASP A 58 -0.35 -6.03 -21.17
N PRO A 59 -1.48 -5.43 -20.79
CA PRO A 59 -2.33 -5.96 -19.73
C PRO A 59 -2.73 -7.43 -19.91
N LYS A 60 -2.83 -7.90 -21.15
CA LYS A 60 -3.16 -9.29 -21.48
C LYS A 60 -2.09 -10.30 -21.03
N ASP A 61 -0.85 -9.83 -20.90
CA ASP A 61 0.30 -10.66 -20.50
C ASP A 61 0.46 -10.71 -18.96
N VAL A 62 -0.35 -9.95 -18.24
CA VAL A 62 -0.30 -9.87 -16.76
C VAL A 62 -1.51 -10.58 -16.18
N LYS A 63 -1.23 -11.61 -15.38
CA LYS A 63 -2.26 -12.43 -14.72
C LYS A 63 -2.08 -12.38 -13.21
N PRO A 64 -2.84 -11.53 -12.51
CA PRO A 64 -2.91 -11.55 -11.06
C PRO A 64 -3.50 -12.87 -10.55
N LEU A 65 -3.18 -13.22 -9.31
CA LEU A 65 -3.83 -14.33 -8.60
C LEU A 65 -5.25 -13.95 -8.16
N THR A 66 -5.51 -12.65 -8.02
CA THR A 66 -6.83 -12.09 -7.68
C THR A 66 -7.59 -11.84 -8.98
N GLU A 67 -8.43 -12.78 -9.36
CA GLU A 67 -9.17 -12.77 -10.63
C GLU A 67 -10.09 -11.56 -10.79
N THR A 68 -10.56 -10.98 -9.67
CA THR A 68 -11.42 -9.80 -9.65
C THR A 68 -10.67 -8.49 -9.88
N ALA A 69 -9.34 -8.47 -9.74
CA ALA A 69 -8.53 -7.28 -9.93
C ALA A 69 -8.45 -6.89 -11.41
N ALA A 70 -8.76 -5.63 -11.71
CA ALA A 70 -8.57 -5.09 -13.07
C ALA A 70 -7.08 -4.99 -13.39
N VAL A 71 -6.71 -5.28 -14.64
CA VAL A 71 -5.34 -5.06 -15.13
C VAL A 71 -5.39 -3.97 -16.20
N CYS A 72 -4.70 -2.85 -15.93
CA CYS A 72 -4.75 -1.64 -16.73
C CYS A 72 -3.34 -1.15 -17.09
N PRO A 73 -3.20 -0.40 -18.20
CA PRO A 73 -1.98 0.35 -18.48
C PRO A 73 -1.71 1.38 -17.37
N VAL A 74 -0.42 1.70 -17.11
CA VAL A 74 -0.04 2.73 -16.13
C VAL A 74 -0.66 4.10 -16.45
N SER A 75 -0.86 4.41 -17.73
CA SER A 75 -1.49 5.66 -18.18
C SER A 75 -2.93 5.85 -17.71
N GLU A 76 -3.61 4.78 -17.32
CA GLU A 76 -5.00 4.85 -16.84
C GLU A 76 -5.09 4.98 -15.30
N ALA A 77 -3.97 4.96 -14.57
CA ALA A 77 -3.98 4.95 -13.12
C ALA A 77 -4.72 6.15 -12.52
N GLU A 78 -4.59 7.35 -13.11
CA GLU A 78 -5.27 8.56 -12.64
C GLU A 78 -6.81 8.43 -12.63
N ALA A 79 -7.37 7.71 -13.60
CA ALA A 79 -8.81 7.48 -13.69
C ALA A 79 -9.38 6.63 -12.51
N TRP A 80 -8.49 6.03 -11.72
CA TRP A 80 -8.86 5.18 -10.58
C TRP A 80 -8.78 5.90 -9.23
N LYS A 81 -8.50 7.20 -9.20
CA LYS A 81 -8.29 7.97 -7.96
C LYS A 81 -9.42 7.89 -6.92
N ASP A 82 -10.66 7.71 -7.36
CA ASP A 82 -11.83 7.60 -6.48
C ASP A 82 -12.18 6.12 -6.17
N ARG A 83 -11.46 5.18 -6.76
CA ARG A 83 -11.70 3.74 -6.63
C ARG A 83 -10.60 3.01 -5.85
N ILE A 84 -9.49 3.68 -5.56
CA ILE A 84 -8.34 3.17 -4.84
C ILE A 84 -8.09 4.06 -3.64
N ASP A 85 -7.98 3.46 -2.47
CA ASP A 85 -7.63 4.18 -1.25
C ASP A 85 -6.12 4.30 -1.10
N VAL A 86 -5.38 3.21 -1.38
CA VAL A 86 -3.92 3.18 -1.29
C VAL A 86 -3.32 2.58 -2.56
N LEU A 87 -2.40 3.29 -3.17
CA LEU A 87 -1.60 2.82 -4.31
C LEU A 87 -0.22 2.38 -3.82
N ILE A 88 0.13 1.11 -4.04
CA ILE A 88 1.43 0.56 -3.69
C ILE A 88 2.33 0.57 -4.94
N LEU A 89 3.44 1.30 -4.85
CA LEU A 89 4.36 1.54 -5.95
C LEU A 89 5.49 0.49 -5.91
N CYS A 90 5.50 -0.40 -6.89
CA CYS A 90 6.44 -1.51 -7.01
C CYS A 90 7.41 -1.33 -8.19
N GLY A 91 7.70 -0.09 -8.55
CA GLY A 91 8.65 0.28 -9.59
C GLY A 91 10.12 0.13 -9.15
N GLY A 92 11.04 0.35 -10.07
CA GLY A 92 12.47 0.35 -9.79
C GLY A 92 12.86 1.52 -8.87
N SER A 93 13.55 1.21 -7.77
CA SER A 93 13.92 2.20 -6.76
C SER A 93 14.81 3.33 -7.33
N ALA A 94 15.79 2.99 -8.16
CA ALA A 94 16.72 3.98 -8.72
C ALA A 94 16.12 4.78 -9.90
N THR A 95 15.12 4.23 -10.59
CA THR A 95 14.65 4.76 -11.89
C THR A 95 13.21 5.25 -11.87
N ASP A 96 12.32 4.47 -11.27
CA ASP A 96 10.87 4.72 -11.36
C ASP A 96 10.37 5.53 -10.14
N LEU A 97 10.66 5.07 -8.93
CA LEU A 97 10.10 5.63 -7.70
C LEU A 97 10.43 7.11 -7.46
N PRO A 98 11.63 7.63 -7.80
CA PRO A 98 11.93 9.05 -7.62
C PRO A 98 10.97 9.99 -8.35
N VAL A 99 10.38 9.52 -9.46
CA VAL A 99 9.42 10.27 -10.26
C VAL A 99 7.99 9.88 -9.90
N GLN A 100 7.72 8.57 -9.85
CA GLN A 100 6.35 8.06 -9.66
C GLN A 100 5.79 8.40 -8.29
N THR A 101 6.56 8.23 -7.21
CA THR A 101 6.00 8.43 -5.87
C THR A 101 5.53 9.86 -5.63
N PRO A 102 6.31 10.93 -5.92
CA PRO A 102 5.81 12.29 -5.80
C PRO A 102 4.61 12.60 -6.71
N GLU A 103 4.55 11.97 -7.89
CA GLU A 103 3.50 12.21 -8.85
C GLU A 103 2.18 11.57 -8.40
N TYR A 104 2.21 10.31 -8.00
CA TYR A 104 1.01 9.61 -7.53
C TYR A 104 0.58 10.01 -6.11
N ALA A 105 1.47 10.53 -5.28
CA ALA A 105 1.12 11.10 -3.97
C ALA A 105 0.19 12.32 -4.07
N LYS A 106 0.06 12.93 -5.27
CA LYS A 106 -0.93 13.99 -5.52
C LYS A 106 -2.35 13.45 -5.68
N LEU A 107 -2.50 12.17 -5.99
CA LEU A 107 -3.77 11.55 -6.36
C LEU A 107 -4.24 10.52 -5.32
N PHE A 108 -3.31 9.76 -4.73
CA PHE A 108 -3.58 8.64 -3.85
C PHE A 108 -2.85 8.76 -2.52
N HIS A 109 -3.29 8.02 -1.51
CA HIS A 109 -2.38 7.58 -0.46
C HIS A 109 -1.41 6.58 -1.08
N VAL A 110 -0.11 6.70 -0.79
CA VAL A 110 0.91 5.88 -1.46
C VAL A 110 1.81 5.16 -0.47
N VAL A 111 2.27 3.98 -0.88
CA VAL A 111 3.34 3.24 -0.22
C VAL A 111 4.39 2.91 -1.27
N ASP A 112 5.67 3.16 -0.99
CA ASP A 112 6.76 2.75 -1.86
C ASP A 112 7.87 1.97 -1.12
N SER A 113 8.72 1.33 -1.90
CA SER A 113 9.86 0.56 -1.44
C SER A 113 11.20 1.18 -1.86
N PHE A 114 11.29 2.51 -1.88
CA PHE A 114 12.54 3.20 -2.24
C PHE A 114 13.68 2.82 -1.32
N ASP A 115 14.77 2.26 -1.86
CA ASP A 115 15.88 1.67 -1.10
C ASP A 115 17.25 2.31 -1.36
N THR A 116 17.32 3.37 -2.15
CA THR A 116 18.56 4.11 -2.37
C THR A 116 18.86 4.99 -1.17
N HIS A 117 19.47 4.41 -0.12
CA HIS A 117 19.64 4.98 1.21
C HIS A 117 20.19 6.42 1.21
N ALA A 118 21.23 6.69 0.41
CA ALA A 118 21.84 8.02 0.33
C ALA A 118 20.89 9.11 -0.19
N ARG A 119 19.83 8.73 -0.90
CA ARG A 119 18.84 9.64 -1.50
C ARG A 119 17.51 9.67 -0.80
N ILE A 120 17.33 8.91 0.29
CA ILE A 120 16.07 8.90 1.06
C ILE A 120 15.67 10.31 1.52
N PRO A 121 16.56 11.18 2.05
CA PRO A 121 16.16 12.52 2.46
C PRO A 121 15.64 13.39 1.30
N GLU A 122 16.24 13.28 0.12
CA GLU A 122 15.80 13.98 -1.09
C GLU A 122 14.43 13.46 -1.54
N HIS A 123 14.28 12.14 -1.60
CA HIS A 123 13.03 11.48 -1.96
C HIS A 123 11.91 11.83 -0.99
N PHE A 124 12.20 11.80 0.32
CA PHE A 124 11.25 12.21 1.35
C PHE A 124 10.75 13.64 1.13
N ALA A 125 11.66 14.58 0.91
CA ALA A 125 11.29 15.98 0.73
C ALA A 125 10.35 16.20 -0.49
N ALA A 126 10.64 15.51 -1.60
CA ALA A 126 9.81 15.58 -2.81
C ALA A 126 8.42 14.99 -2.60
N VAL A 127 8.35 13.81 -1.95
CA VAL A 127 7.08 13.11 -1.69
C VAL A 127 6.26 13.86 -0.65
N ASP A 128 6.87 14.34 0.44
CA ASP A 128 6.20 15.10 1.50
C ASP A 128 5.54 16.36 0.94
N ALA A 129 6.25 17.11 0.11
CA ALA A 129 5.70 18.30 -0.54
C ALA A 129 4.45 17.99 -1.37
N SER A 130 4.48 16.90 -2.15
CA SER A 130 3.35 16.47 -2.99
C SER A 130 2.17 15.97 -2.15
N ALA A 131 2.42 15.10 -1.18
CA ALA A 131 1.41 14.52 -0.34
C ALA A 131 0.70 15.57 0.52
N ARG A 132 1.46 16.51 1.14
CA ARG A 132 0.89 17.60 1.94
C ARG A 132 0.00 18.51 1.10
N ALA A 133 0.45 18.90 -0.10
CA ALA A 133 -0.33 19.76 -0.99
C ALA A 133 -1.67 19.11 -1.37
N ALA A 134 -1.68 17.78 -1.53
CA ALA A 134 -2.87 17.01 -1.89
C ALA A 134 -3.67 16.48 -0.67
N LYS A 135 -3.21 16.72 0.57
CA LYS A 135 -3.79 16.16 1.80
C LYS A 135 -3.85 14.62 1.77
N LYS A 136 -2.81 14.00 1.24
CA LYS A 136 -2.64 12.55 1.17
C LYS A 136 -1.59 12.08 2.16
N VAL A 137 -1.57 10.80 2.46
CA VAL A 137 -0.54 10.13 3.27
C VAL A 137 0.40 9.40 2.34
N ALA A 138 1.69 9.48 2.60
CA ALA A 138 2.70 8.74 1.89
C ALA A 138 3.61 8.02 2.90
N ALA A 139 3.77 6.71 2.74
CA ALA A 139 4.76 5.91 3.45
C ALA A 139 5.85 5.51 2.44
N ILE A 140 7.05 6.01 2.63
CA ILE A 140 8.16 5.73 1.73
C ILE A 140 9.16 4.76 2.34
N SER A 141 9.96 4.13 1.49
CA SER A 141 11.07 3.27 1.92
C SER A 141 10.60 2.11 2.82
N VAL A 142 9.41 1.57 2.54
CA VAL A 142 8.85 0.45 3.28
C VAL A 142 9.35 -0.86 2.67
N GLY A 143 10.21 -1.56 3.41
CA GLY A 143 10.79 -2.80 2.90
C GLY A 143 11.51 -3.59 3.97
N TRP A 144 12.42 -4.45 3.51
CA TRP A 144 13.30 -5.22 4.37
C TRP A 144 14.47 -4.36 4.89
N ASP A 145 15.10 -3.59 4.02
CA ASP A 145 16.13 -2.59 4.33
C ASP A 145 16.03 -1.41 3.32
N PRO A 146 15.53 -0.27 3.71
CA PRO A 146 15.05 0.15 5.04
C PRO A 146 13.82 -0.62 5.54
N GLY A 147 13.77 -0.91 6.85
CA GLY A 147 12.64 -1.61 7.49
C GLY A 147 13.12 -2.55 8.60
N MET A 148 12.82 -3.83 8.49
CA MET A 148 13.12 -4.84 9.53
C MET A 148 14.62 -4.92 9.86
N PHE A 149 15.50 -4.80 8.90
CA PHE A 149 16.94 -4.76 9.18
C PHE A 149 17.39 -3.55 9.98
N SER A 150 16.79 -2.40 9.72
CA SER A 150 17.09 -1.17 10.47
C SER A 150 16.67 -1.33 11.94
N LEU A 151 15.50 -1.91 12.19
CA LEU A 151 15.03 -2.21 13.55
C LEU A 151 15.93 -3.24 14.24
N ASN A 152 16.31 -4.32 13.55
CA ASN A 152 17.17 -5.35 14.11
C ASN A 152 18.56 -4.79 14.47
N ARG A 153 19.10 -3.87 13.67
CA ARG A 153 20.37 -3.18 14.01
C ARG A 153 20.23 -2.36 15.30
N MET A 154 19.15 -1.60 15.44
CA MET A 154 18.90 -0.84 16.67
C MET A 154 18.79 -1.74 17.90
N TYR A 155 18.14 -2.89 17.79
CA TYR A 155 18.08 -3.86 18.90
C TYR A 155 19.40 -4.53 19.20
N ALA A 156 20.26 -4.75 18.19
CA ALA A 156 21.56 -5.33 18.40
C ALA A 156 22.58 -4.37 19.05
N ASP A 157 22.36 -3.07 18.89
CA ASP A 157 23.23 -2.01 19.46
C ASP A 157 22.76 -1.57 20.85
N ALA A 158 21.64 -2.04 21.35
CA ALA A 158 21.05 -1.70 22.63
C ALA A 158 21.43 -2.68 23.75
#